data_c3933bd5b988b2ae1c69e12efd2d12ee
#
_entry.id   c3933bd5b988b2ae1c69e12efd2d12ee
#
_cell.length_a   1.000
_cell.length_b   1.000
_cell.length_c   1.000
_cell.angle_alpha   90.00
_cell.angle_beta   90.00
_cell.angle_gamma   90.00
#
_symmetry.space_group_name_H-M   'P 1'
#
loop_
_entity.id
_entity.type
_entity.pdbx_description
1 polymer ?
#
loop_
_entity_poly.entity_id
_entity_poly.type
_entity_poly.pdbx_seq_one_letter_code
_entity_poly.pdbx_strand_id
1 'polypeptide(L)'
;MLRAYGKTTVKAHAKTNCLTEVMIKEAEGWLQDGTINLQGPLAGIPVSLKDSIAVGGFDVSVGYSRNTGKPYPVDGSLVRMLKNAGAVPFVKTALPITLLSFESNNDVWGRCLNPHNTKYSPGGSTGGEGALLAYGGSRIGIGSDVAGSVRAPAHFSGCYSIRCSTGRWPKMGINTSMPGQEGIASVFSPMARTFADLQYFTRSFIQCEPWKYDHSVHPIPWRQEVYDQYKSEKKTLKVGVMRTDGVVDPSPACARALEMSVAALKADGAEIVPIDPPSPYEALVIASNLLNSDGTRTFRSYFRTGETDDPGAAAFGRYMRLPRFFKFFYWAWTKYVRRDEIWAGLLEFWHEKSAAEQWTWVSKRETYKARWHDWWNSFTSADAPTVQDGSGLDVLLTPPNALPATPHDAMRTAAPACGYTFLFNLLDYSAGIVPVTHVDPAKDMPSGEVKLSKMNAVSKGIWKYYDAVKMAGLPVGVQVVGRRLEEEKVLAVMERLDRALERRGEKYRLLNGWEVE
;
A
#
# COMPACT_ATOMS: atom_id res chain seq x y z
N MET A 1 5.60 -23.36 -16.22
CA MET A 1 4.96 -22.25 -15.49
C MET A 1 5.28 -20.92 -16.15
N LEU A 2 6.55 -20.52 -16.33
CA LEU A 2 6.97 -19.21 -16.91
C LEU A 2 6.28 -18.91 -18.26
N ARG A 3 6.25 -19.85 -19.22
CA ARG A 3 5.60 -19.65 -20.53
C ARG A 3 4.09 -19.41 -20.46
N ALA A 4 3.40 -20.06 -19.51
CA ALA A 4 1.95 -19.87 -19.33
C ALA A 4 1.67 -18.46 -18.77
N TYR A 5 2.38 -18.07 -17.72
CA TYR A 5 2.26 -16.71 -17.18
C TYR A 5 2.70 -15.65 -18.19
N GLY A 6 3.80 -15.87 -18.93
CA GLY A 6 4.28 -14.95 -19.96
C GLY A 6 3.22 -14.63 -21.02
N LYS A 7 2.45 -15.62 -21.48
CA LYS A 7 1.34 -15.41 -22.44
C LYS A 7 0.23 -14.53 -21.82
N THR A 8 -0.18 -14.81 -20.58
CA THR A 8 -1.21 -14.01 -19.89
C THR A 8 -0.70 -12.61 -19.57
N THR A 9 0.57 -12.47 -19.21
CA THR A 9 1.22 -11.18 -18.92
C THR A 9 1.22 -10.26 -20.14
N VAL A 10 1.51 -10.76 -21.34
CA VAL A 10 1.45 -9.98 -22.58
C VAL A 10 0.02 -9.50 -22.86
N LYS A 11 -0.98 -10.37 -22.66
CA LYS A 11 -2.40 -9.99 -22.79
C LYS A 11 -2.78 -8.93 -21.74
N ALA A 12 -2.35 -9.09 -20.49
CA ALA A 12 -2.58 -8.10 -19.43
C ALA A 12 -1.97 -6.75 -19.80
N HIS A 13 -0.75 -6.74 -20.32
CA HIS A 13 -0.08 -5.51 -20.74
C HIS A 13 -0.81 -4.82 -21.91
N ALA A 14 -1.21 -5.59 -22.91
CA ALA A 14 -1.97 -5.04 -24.05
C ALA A 14 -3.27 -4.35 -23.62
N LYS A 15 -3.92 -4.85 -22.55
CA LYS A 15 -5.17 -4.27 -22.02
C LYS A 15 -4.93 -3.12 -21.03
N THR A 16 -3.88 -3.18 -20.22
CA THR A 16 -3.72 -2.31 -19.03
C THR A 16 -2.46 -1.47 -19.03
N ASN A 17 -1.54 -1.68 -19.95
CA ASN A 17 -0.22 -1.03 -19.97
C ASN A 17 0.52 -1.14 -18.62
N CYS A 18 0.56 -2.35 -18.04
CA CYS A 18 1.06 -2.59 -16.68
C CYS A 18 2.57 -2.88 -16.59
N LEU A 19 3.29 -3.08 -17.71
CA LEU A 19 4.71 -3.47 -17.70
C LEU A 19 5.61 -2.30 -18.09
N THR A 20 6.86 -2.37 -17.58
CA THR A 20 7.97 -1.51 -18.00
C THR A 20 9.06 -2.33 -18.69
N GLU A 21 9.43 -3.50 -18.14
CA GLU A 21 10.43 -4.38 -18.73
C GLU A 21 9.91 -5.82 -18.85
N VAL A 22 10.28 -6.51 -19.92
CA VAL A 22 9.91 -7.91 -20.17
C VAL A 22 11.19 -8.73 -20.23
N MET A 23 11.45 -9.52 -19.20
CA MET A 23 12.68 -10.28 -18.98
C MET A 23 12.48 -11.78 -19.19
N ILE A 24 11.46 -12.20 -19.97
CA ILE A 24 11.08 -13.64 -20.11
C ILE A 24 12.21 -14.46 -20.72
N LYS A 25 12.92 -13.90 -21.71
CA LYS A 25 14.06 -14.57 -22.37
C LYS A 25 15.23 -14.76 -21.42
N GLU A 26 15.55 -13.71 -20.65
CA GLU A 26 16.60 -13.75 -19.64
C GLU A 26 16.24 -14.71 -18.51
N ALA A 27 14.97 -14.72 -18.09
CA ALA A 27 14.45 -15.66 -17.09
C ALA A 27 14.55 -17.13 -17.54
N GLU A 28 14.33 -17.43 -18.83
CA GLU A 28 14.58 -18.76 -19.41
C GLU A 28 16.09 -19.09 -19.36
N GLY A 29 16.96 -18.13 -19.67
CA GLY A 29 18.43 -18.27 -19.55
C GLY A 29 18.87 -18.57 -18.12
N TRP A 30 18.40 -17.80 -17.15
CA TRP A 30 18.72 -17.99 -15.71
C TRP A 30 18.26 -19.35 -15.16
N LEU A 31 17.20 -19.93 -15.72
CA LEU A 31 16.77 -21.29 -15.39
C LEU A 31 17.68 -22.37 -16.00
N GLN A 32 18.29 -22.10 -17.16
CA GLN A 32 19.14 -23.05 -17.88
C GLN A 32 20.59 -23.05 -17.39
N ASP A 33 21.12 -21.88 -17.03
CA ASP A 33 22.52 -21.69 -16.62
C ASP A 33 22.77 -21.89 -15.12
N GLY A 34 21.73 -22.17 -14.33
CA GLY A 34 21.81 -22.39 -12.90
C GLY A 34 21.87 -21.13 -12.05
N THR A 35 21.66 -19.94 -12.63
CA THR A 35 21.56 -18.67 -11.88
C THR A 35 20.40 -18.71 -10.88
N ILE A 36 19.32 -19.44 -11.19
CA ILE A 36 18.19 -19.67 -10.29
C ILE A 36 18.36 -21.02 -9.60
N ASN A 37 18.35 -21.01 -8.27
CA ASN A 37 18.47 -22.23 -7.46
C ASN A 37 17.14 -23.01 -7.43
N LEU A 38 17.00 -24.00 -8.29
CA LEU A 38 15.78 -24.83 -8.34
C LEU A 38 15.60 -25.80 -7.15
N GLN A 39 16.49 -25.79 -6.17
CA GLN A 39 16.33 -26.51 -4.90
C GLN A 39 15.73 -25.61 -3.80
N GLY A 40 15.54 -24.33 -4.07
CA GLY A 40 14.97 -23.39 -3.12
C GLY A 40 13.44 -23.55 -2.92
N PRO A 41 12.89 -23.01 -1.84
CA PRO A 41 11.46 -23.16 -1.51
C PRO A 41 10.52 -22.46 -2.49
N LEU A 42 11.03 -21.57 -3.34
CA LEU A 42 10.28 -20.85 -4.37
C LEU A 42 10.59 -21.35 -5.79
N ALA A 43 11.12 -22.57 -5.93
CA ALA A 43 11.61 -23.12 -7.19
C ALA A 43 10.60 -22.99 -8.34
N GLY A 44 11.00 -22.25 -9.37
CA GLY A 44 10.22 -22.07 -10.60
C GLY A 44 8.99 -21.15 -10.48
N ILE A 45 8.78 -20.48 -9.34
CA ILE A 45 7.65 -19.53 -9.17
C ILE A 45 7.98 -18.23 -9.89
N PRO A 46 7.18 -17.82 -10.91
CA PRO A 46 7.34 -16.52 -11.55
C PRO A 46 6.96 -15.39 -10.59
N VAL A 47 7.82 -14.37 -10.51
CA VAL A 47 7.62 -13.19 -9.66
C VAL A 47 7.77 -11.94 -10.50
N SER A 48 6.77 -11.06 -10.47
CA SER A 48 6.83 -9.73 -11.05
C SER A 48 7.39 -8.73 -10.05
N LEU A 49 8.08 -7.71 -10.55
CA LEU A 49 8.81 -6.73 -9.74
C LEU A 49 8.42 -5.32 -10.13
N LYS A 50 8.14 -4.48 -9.14
CA LYS A 50 7.96 -3.05 -9.39
C LYS A 50 9.22 -2.46 -10.05
N ASP A 51 9.05 -1.54 -10.98
CA ASP A 51 10.15 -0.92 -11.72
C ASP A 51 11.29 -0.34 -10.84
N SER A 52 10.98 0.08 -9.61
CA SER A 52 11.98 0.58 -8.65
C SER A 52 12.96 -0.47 -8.11
N ILE A 53 12.75 -1.76 -8.41
CA ILE A 53 13.60 -2.87 -7.95
C ILE A 53 14.70 -3.12 -9.00
N ALA A 54 15.96 -3.13 -8.56
CA ALA A 54 17.10 -3.30 -9.44
C ALA A 54 17.30 -4.78 -9.84
N VAL A 55 17.23 -5.02 -11.14
CA VAL A 55 17.62 -6.28 -11.80
C VAL A 55 18.83 -5.97 -12.68
N GLY A 56 19.90 -6.74 -12.54
CA GLY A 56 21.11 -6.56 -13.34
C GLY A 56 20.82 -6.66 -14.85
N GLY A 57 21.34 -5.71 -15.63
CA GLY A 57 21.11 -5.63 -17.07
C GLY A 57 19.84 -4.88 -17.49
N PHE A 58 19.00 -4.40 -16.54
CA PHE A 58 17.75 -3.69 -16.82
C PHE A 58 17.68 -2.32 -16.17
N ASP A 59 16.93 -1.40 -16.80
CA ASP A 59 16.72 -0.07 -16.27
C ASP A 59 15.89 -0.08 -14.99
N VAL A 60 16.12 0.94 -14.15
CA VAL A 60 15.28 1.27 -13.00
C VAL A 60 14.84 2.72 -13.18
N SER A 61 13.78 2.92 -13.99
CA SER A 61 13.40 4.25 -14.44
C SER A 61 12.78 5.11 -13.34
N VAL A 62 12.03 4.51 -12.41
CA VAL A 62 11.18 5.22 -11.44
C VAL A 62 10.27 6.25 -12.13
N GLY A 63 9.96 6.01 -13.41
CA GLY A 63 9.18 6.89 -14.28
C GLY A 63 9.93 8.12 -14.80
N TYR A 64 11.19 8.32 -14.46
CA TYR A 64 12.00 9.45 -14.96
C TYR A 64 12.74 9.11 -16.25
N SER A 65 12.58 9.93 -17.27
CA SER A 65 13.27 9.76 -18.57
C SER A 65 14.79 9.81 -18.46
N ARG A 66 15.35 10.53 -17.46
CA ARG A 66 16.79 10.58 -17.24
C ARG A 66 17.40 9.24 -16.83
N ASN A 67 16.61 8.29 -16.35
CA ASN A 67 17.06 6.98 -15.86
C ASN A 67 16.93 5.89 -16.92
N THR A 68 16.38 6.18 -18.10
CA THR A 68 16.25 5.23 -19.22
C THR A 68 17.57 5.07 -19.97
N GLY A 69 17.82 3.87 -20.52
CA GLY A 69 19.07 3.51 -21.18
C GLY A 69 20.26 3.45 -20.23
N LYS A 70 20.02 3.16 -18.94
CA LYS A 70 21.03 3.08 -17.89
C LYS A 70 20.81 1.83 -17.03
N PRO A 71 21.06 0.64 -17.61
CA PRO A 71 20.81 -0.61 -16.91
C PRO A 71 21.68 -0.71 -15.64
N TYR A 72 21.07 -1.26 -14.59
CA TYR A 72 21.79 -1.53 -13.35
C TYR A 72 22.85 -2.60 -13.59
N PRO A 73 24.05 -2.44 -13.03
CA PRO A 73 25.16 -3.38 -13.30
C PRO A 73 24.96 -4.75 -12.63
N VAL A 74 24.22 -4.80 -11.52
CA VAL A 74 24.04 -6.01 -10.69
C VAL A 74 22.63 -6.07 -10.09
N ASP A 75 22.21 -7.27 -9.72
CA ASP A 75 20.97 -7.47 -8.97
C ASP A 75 21.02 -6.80 -7.60
N GLY A 76 19.94 -6.16 -7.20
CA GLY A 76 19.71 -5.72 -5.81
C GLY A 76 19.63 -6.92 -4.84
N SER A 77 19.77 -6.66 -3.55
CA SER A 77 19.76 -7.69 -2.50
C SER A 77 18.48 -8.56 -2.55
N LEU A 78 17.34 -7.95 -2.79
CA LEU A 78 16.06 -8.64 -2.95
C LEU A 78 16.06 -9.62 -4.13
N VAL A 79 16.56 -9.21 -5.30
CA VAL A 79 16.58 -10.04 -6.50
C VAL A 79 17.56 -11.20 -6.37
N ARG A 80 18.74 -10.97 -5.79
CA ARG A 80 19.70 -12.04 -5.47
C ARG A 80 19.07 -13.09 -4.56
N MET A 81 18.37 -12.64 -3.52
CA MET A 81 17.69 -13.54 -2.61
C MET A 81 16.56 -14.32 -3.29
N LEU A 82 15.75 -13.68 -4.15
CA LEU A 82 14.71 -14.35 -4.92
C LEU A 82 15.27 -15.47 -5.80
N LYS A 83 16.34 -15.19 -6.56
CA LYS A 83 17.01 -16.18 -7.41
C LYS A 83 17.58 -17.34 -6.58
N ASN A 84 18.19 -17.05 -5.44
CA ASN A 84 18.69 -18.08 -4.52
C ASN A 84 17.59 -18.89 -3.85
N ALA A 85 16.40 -18.31 -3.62
CA ALA A 85 15.22 -19.02 -3.14
C ALA A 85 14.50 -19.82 -4.25
N GLY A 86 14.92 -19.68 -5.51
CA GLY A 86 14.37 -20.39 -6.68
C GLY A 86 13.27 -19.65 -7.42
N ALA A 87 12.90 -18.43 -6.98
CA ALA A 87 11.93 -17.61 -7.68
C ALA A 87 12.49 -17.08 -9.00
N VAL A 88 11.61 -16.86 -9.97
CA VAL A 88 11.94 -16.46 -11.34
C VAL A 88 11.43 -15.04 -11.60
N PRO A 89 12.24 -13.99 -11.39
CA PRO A 89 11.90 -12.64 -11.84
C PRO A 89 11.73 -12.66 -13.37
N PHE A 90 10.61 -12.14 -13.90
CA PHE A 90 10.34 -12.27 -15.32
C PHE A 90 9.80 -11.00 -16.02
N VAL A 91 9.28 -10.04 -15.24
CA VAL A 91 8.82 -8.73 -15.73
C VAL A 91 9.01 -7.69 -14.67
N LYS A 92 9.12 -6.41 -15.10
CA LYS A 92 9.00 -5.24 -14.24
C LYS A 92 7.72 -4.48 -14.56
N THR A 93 7.14 -3.80 -13.57
CA THR A 93 5.79 -3.26 -13.64
C THR A 93 5.73 -1.76 -13.41
N ALA A 94 4.72 -1.13 -14.02
CA ALA A 94 4.50 0.30 -14.07
C ALA A 94 4.24 0.93 -12.68
N LEU A 95 4.66 2.18 -12.56
CA LEU A 95 4.54 3.02 -11.37
C LEU A 95 4.35 4.50 -11.79
N PRO A 96 3.91 5.39 -10.90
CA PRO A 96 3.89 6.82 -11.21
C PRO A 96 5.31 7.40 -11.14
N ILE A 97 5.58 8.42 -11.95
CA ILE A 97 6.75 9.25 -11.72
C ILE A 97 6.75 9.76 -10.27
N THR A 98 7.90 9.89 -9.64
CA THR A 98 8.10 10.28 -8.23
C THR A 98 7.71 9.26 -7.17
N LEU A 99 6.95 8.21 -7.48
CA LEU A 99 6.39 7.24 -6.52
C LEU A 99 5.36 7.84 -5.53
N LEU A 100 4.95 9.11 -5.70
CA LEU A 100 4.12 9.86 -4.75
C LEU A 100 2.67 10.02 -5.23
N SER A 101 2.08 8.95 -5.76
CA SER A 101 0.70 8.96 -6.23
C SER A 101 0.02 7.61 -6.02
N PHE A 102 -1.32 7.61 -5.86
CA PHE A 102 -2.16 6.41 -5.96
C PHE A 102 -2.70 6.19 -7.38
N GLU A 103 -2.04 6.76 -8.36
CA GLU A 103 -2.16 6.42 -9.78
C GLU A 103 -0.81 5.93 -10.31
N SER A 104 -0.76 5.33 -11.49
CA SER A 104 0.48 4.87 -12.12
C SER A 104 0.54 5.41 -13.54
N ASN A 105 1.18 6.58 -13.69
CA ASN A 105 1.34 7.28 -14.94
C ASN A 105 2.68 8.02 -14.99
N ASN A 106 3.34 7.99 -16.15
CA ASN A 106 4.57 8.75 -16.42
C ASN A 106 4.79 8.86 -17.93
N ASP A 107 5.65 9.79 -18.36
CA ASP A 107 5.91 10.05 -19.78
C ASP A 107 6.73 8.95 -20.46
N VAL A 108 7.42 8.09 -19.71
CA VAL A 108 8.27 7.01 -20.26
C VAL A 108 7.41 5.82 -20.70
N TRP A 109 6.51 5.38 -19.85
CA TRP A 109 5.74 4.15 -20.01
C TRP A 109 4.25 4.39 -20.25
N GLY A 110 3.79 5.62 -20.05
CA GLY A 110 2.39 5.99 -20.16
C GLY A 110 1.57 5.62 -18.93
N ARG A 111 0.25 5.58 -19.12
CA ARG A 111 -0.75 5.35 -18.06
C ARG A 111 -1.08 3.87 -17.92
N CYS A 112 -1.02 3.36 -16.70
CA CYS A 112 -1.50 2.04 -16.36
C CYS A 112 -3.00 2.07 -16.03
N LEU A 113 -3.77 1.09 -16.51
CA LEU A 113 -5.22 1.03 -16.41
C LEU A 113 -5.66 -0.09 -15.46
N ASN A 114 -6.82 0.10 -14.82
CA ASN A 114 -7.41 -0.93 -13.97
C ASN A 114 -8.07 -2.03 -14.83
N PRO A 115 -7.76 -3.31 -14.62
CA PRO A 115 -8.32 -4.39 -15.43
C PRO A 115 -9.83 -4.60 -15.25
N HIS A 116 -10.40 -4.20 -14.11
CA HIS A 116 -11.84 -4.25 -13.88
C HIS A 116 -12.60 -3.17 -14.65
N ASN A 117 -12.01 -1.98 -14.79
CA ASN A 117 -12.58 -0.87 -15.56
C ASN A 117 -11.46 0.09 -15.97
N THR A 118 -11.15 0.17 -17.26
CA THR A 118 -10.04 0.95 -17.80
C THR A 118 -10.19 2.47 -17.63
N LYS A 119 -11.35 2.97 -17.21
CA LYS A 119 -11.57 4.39 -16.86
C LYS A 119 -11.03 4.76 -15.46
N TYR A 120 -10.60 3.76 -14.70
CA TYR A 120 -10.14 3.91 -13.31
C TYR A 120 -8.68 3.54 -13.16
N SER A 121 -8.06 4.09 -12.12
CA SER A 121 -6.69 3.78 -11.75
C SER A 121 -6.58 2.37 -11.13
N PRO A 122 -5.53 1.60 -11.42
CA PRO A 122 -5.22 0.36 -10.69
C PRO A 122 -4.62 0.62 -9.30
N GLY A 123 -4.49 1.89 -8.92
CA GLY A 123 -3.78 2.34 -7.74
C GLY A 123 -2.34 2.74 -8.03
N GLY A 124 -1.63 3.06 -6.95
CA GLY A 124 -0.23 3.50 -6.96
C GLY A 124 0.38 3.47 -5.56
N SER A 125 1.66 3.51 -5.48
CA SER A 125 2.60 3.59 -6.61
C SER A 125 2.96 2.24 -7.22
N THR A 126 2.37 1.13 -6.76
CA THR A 126 2.58 -0.24 -7.27
C THR A 126 1.41 -0.68 -8.18
N GLY A 127 0.91 0.24 -9.03
CA GLY A 127 -0.31 -0.02 -9.81
C GLY A 127 -0.12 -1.05 -10.91
N GLY A 128 1.06 -1.12 -11.53
CA GLY A 128 1.37 -2.16 -12.52
C GLY A 128 1.28 -3.57 -11.95
N GLU A 129 1.73 -3.80 -10.70
CA GLU A 129 1.55 -5.07 -10.00
C GLU A 129 0.07 -5.35 -9.73
N GLY A 130 -0.67 -4.34 -9.21
CA GLY A 130 -2.10 -4.47 -8.96
C GLY A 130 -2.86 -4.91 -10.22
N ALA A 131 -2.60 -4.26 -11.36
CA ALA A 131 -3.23 -4.57 -12.63
C ALA A 131 -2.83 -5.97 -13.14
N LEU A 132 -1.54 -6.31 -13.09
CA LEU A 132 -1.00 -7.58 -13.57
C LEU A 132 -1.54 -8.78 -12.77
N LEU A 133 -1.53 -8.68 -11.44
CA LEU A 133 -2.02 -9.72 -10.52
C LEU A 133 -3.54 -9.92 -10.67
N ALA A 134 -4.30 -8.83 -10.70
CA ALA A 134 -5.76 -8.90 -10.87
C ALA A 134 -6.14 -9.58 -12.19
N TYR A 135 -5.43 -9.27 -13.28
CA TYR A 135 -5.64 -9.91 -14.58
C TYR A 135 -5.22 -11.39 -14.59
N GLY A 136 -4.34 -11.81 -13.68
CA GLY A 136 -3.79 -13.16 -13.61
C GLY A 136 -2.48 -13.35 -14.38
N GLY A 137 -1.81 -12.27 -14.76
CA GLY A 137 -0.54 -12.28 -15.50
C GLY A 137 0.67 -12.61 -14.63
N SER A 138 0.57 -12.47 -13.32
CA SER A 138 1.57 -12.94 -12.35
C SER A 138 0.90 -13.64 -11.19
N ARG A 139 1.66 -14.43 -10.44
CA ARG A 139 1.18 -15.10 -9.22
C ARG A 139 1.54 -14.30 -7.98
N ILE A 140 2.77 -13.83 -7.95
CA ILE A 140 3.37 -13.01 -6.89
C ILE A 140 3.94 -11.76 -7.52
N GLY A 141 3.71 -10.61 -6.88
CA GLY A 141 4.31 -9.34 -7.21
C GLY A 141 4.99 -8.72 -6.00
N ILE A 142 6.04 -7.95 -6.23
CA ILE A 142 6.71 -7.22 -5.16
C ILE A 142 6.70 -5.74 -5.47
N GLY A 143 6.12 -4.98 -4.52
CA GLY A 143 6.07 -3.54 -4.56
C GLY A 143 6.80 -2.86 -3.42
N SER A 144 6.64 -1.56 -3.32
CA SER A 144 7.12 -0.76 -2.18
C SER A 144 5.99 0.06 -1.58
N ASP A 145 6.08 0.36 -0.27
CA ASP A 145 5.04 1.08 0.45
C ASP A 145 5.65 2.12 1.41
N VAL A 146 5.35 3.40 1.19
CA VAL A 146 5.75 4.52 2.05
C VAL A 146 4.54 5.27 2.61
N ALA A 147 3.37 5.17 1.93
CA ALA A 147 2.12 5.82 2.33
C ALA A 147 0.88 4.98 2.01
N GLY A 148 1.06 3.71 1.60
CA GLY A 148 0.00 2.81 1.17
C GLY A 148 0.23 2.19 -0.21
N SER A 149 1.44 2.30 -0.76
CA SER A 149 1.70 2.01 -2.18
C SER A 149 1.68 0.53 -2.59
N VAL A 150 1.49 -0.46 -1.70
CA VAL A 150 1.04 -1.82 -2.06
C VAL A 150 -0.42 -2.04 -1.66
N ARG A 151 -0.89 -1.32 -0.63
CA ARG A 151 -2.23 -1.49 -0.07
C ARG A 151 -3.32 -0.81 -0.91
N ALA A 152 -3.08 0.42 -1.38
CA ALA A 152 -4.01 1.09 -2.28
C ALA A 152 -4.17 0.34 -3.62
N PRO A 153 -3.09 -0.11 -4.32
CA PRO A 153 -3.24 -0.97 -5.50
C PRO A 153 -3.94 -2.29 -5.22
N ALA A 154 -3.67 -2.94 -4.10
CA ALA A 154 -4.36 -4.18 -3.73
C ALA A 154 -5.87 -3.95 -3.53
N HIS A 155 -6.25 -2.87 -2.86
CA HIS A 155 -7.64 -2.46 -2.69
C HIS A 155 -8.32 -2.09 -4.02
N PHE A 156 -7.66 -1.30 -4.88
CA PHE A 156 -8.24 -0.83 -6.15
C PHE A 156 -8.35 -1.92 -7.21
N SER A 157 -7.48 -2.92 -7.15
CA SER A 157 -7.40 -3.99 -8.16
C SER A 157 -7.90 -5.35 -7.65
N GLY A 158 -8.29 -5.48 -6.37
CA GLY A 158 -8.82 -6.73 -5.82
C GLY A 158 -7.76 -7.81 -5.61
N CYS A 159 -6.61 -7.44 -5.05
CA CYS A 159 -5.51 -8.33 -4.72
C CYS A 159 -5.28 -8.40 -3.22
N TYR A 160 -4.58 -9.44 -2.76
CA TYR A 160 -4.05 -9.52 -1.41
C TYR A 160 -2.68 -8.84 -1.35
N SER A 161 -2.37 -8.19 -0.26
CA SER A 161 -1.03 -7.65 0.02
C SER A 161 -0.77 -7.61 1.51
N ILE A 162 0.51 -7.50 1.89
CA ILE A 162 0.89 -7.15 3.25
C ILE A 162 2.02 -6.13 3.21
N ARG A 163 1.82 -4.95 3.80
CA ARG A 163 2.92 -4.04 4.12
C ARG A 163 3.69 -4.65 5.29
N CYS A 164 4.93 -5.02 5.04
CA CYS A 164 5.84 -5.51 6.08
C CYS A 164 6.45 -4.35 6.87
N SER A 165 6.83 -4.61 8.10
CA SER A 165 7.55 -3.64 8.95
C SER A 165 8.95 -3.37 8.41
N THR A 166 9.49 -2.20 8.75
CA THR A 166 10.90 -1.87 8.46
C THR A 166 11.82 -2.93 9.06
N GLY A 167 12.79 -3.38 8.27
CA GLY A 167 13.76 -4.40 8.68
C GLY A 167 13.28 -5.86 8.55
N ARG A 168 12.13 -6.11 7.88
CA ARG A 168 11.72 -7.50 7.54
C ARG A 168 12.15 -7.92 6.13
N TRP A 169 12.32 -6.97 5.21
CA TRP A 169 12.61 -7.22 3.80
C TRP A 169 13.84 -6.46 3.33
N PRO A 170 14.67 -7.05 2.44
CA PRO A 170 15.84 -6.39 1.87
C PRO A 170 15.45 -5.19 1.03
N LYS A 171 16.21 -4.10 1.14
CA LYS A 171 16.02 -2.89 0.33
C LYS A 171 17.29 -2.36 -0.34
N MET A 172 18.45 -2.98 -0.11
CA MET A 172 19.71 -2.54 -0.70
C MET A 172 19.73 -2.78 -2.21
N GLY A 173 20.21 -1.82 -2.98
CA GLY A 173 20.21 -1.86 -4.45
C GLY A 173 18.87 -1.51 -5.06
N ILE A 174 18.15 -0.55 -4.49
CA ILE A 174 16.91 0.02 -5.03
C ILE A 174 17.17 1.39 -5.62
N ASN A 175 16.27 1.83 -6.51
CA ASN A 175 16.15 3.23 -6.89
C ASN A 175 14.88 3.86 -6.32
N THR A 176 14.99 5.11 -5.90
CA THR A 176 13.89 5.87 -5.30
C THR A 176 13.95 7.32 -5.76
N SER A 177 12.81 7.99 -5.73
CA SER A 177 12.73 9.44 -5.98
C SER A 177 13.30 10.30 -4.86
N MET A 178 13.47 9.73 -3.65
CA MET A 178 13.90 10.46 -2.44
C MET A 178 14.96 9.66 -1.67
N PRO A 179 16.17 9.49 -2.22
CA PRO A 179 17.26 8.83 -1.50
C PRO A 179 17.60 9.62 -0.22
N GLY A 180 17.85 8.88 0.87
CA GLY A 180 18.14 9.46 2.18
C GLY A 180 16.92 9.96 2.98
N GLN A 181 15.70 9.83 2.45
CA GLN A 181 14.47 10.13 3.21
C GLN A 181 14.21 9.02 4.24
N GLU A 182 14.31 9.35 5.54
CA GLU A 182 14.08 8.44 6.67
C GLU A 182 12.99 8.91 7.63
N GLY A 183 12.35 10.03 7.33
CA GLY A 183 11.22 10.52 8.13
C GLY A 183 10.07 9.51 8.19
N ILE A 184 9.75 8.89 7.05
CA ILE A 184 8.83 7.75 6.93
C ILE A 184 9.52 6.68 6.07
N ALA A 185 9.90 5.58 6.68
CA ALA A 185 10.63 4.53 5.98
C ALA A 185 9.77 3.85 4.91
N SER A 186 10.33 3.73 3.71
CA SER A 186 9.80 2.88 2.65
C SER A 186 10.19 1.43 2.89
N VAL A 187 9.27 0.50 2.61
CA VAL A 187 9.49 -0.94 2.74
C VAL A 187 9.11 -1.64 1.45
N PHE A 188 9.81 -2.73 1.10
CA PHE A 188 9.30 -3.67 0.09
C PHE A 188 8.31 -4.63 0.71
N SER A 189 7.36 -5.06 -0.11
CA SER A 189 6.24 -5.83 0.39
C SER A 189 5.64 -6.68 -0.72
N PRO A 190 5.20 -7.92 -0.42
CA PRO A 190 4.59 -8.81 -1.38
C PRO A 190 3.12 -8.47 -1.61
N MET A 191 2.69 -8.76 -2.83
CA MET A 191 1.31 -8.78 -3.29
C MET A 191 1.03 -10.11 -3.98
N ALA A 192 -0.19 -10.59 -3.91
CA ALA A 192 -0.59 -11.82 -4.58
C ALA A 192 -2.05 -11.80 -5.01
N ARG A 193 -2.37 -12.65 -5.98
CA ARG A 193 -3.74 -12.82 -6.44
C ARG A 193 -4.60 -13.60 -5.45
N THR A 194 -4.00 -14.55 -4.71
CA THR A 194 -4.69 -15.36 -3.69
C THR A 194 -4.01 -15.23 -2.34
N PHE A 195 -4.78 -15.42 -1.26
CA PHE A 195 -4.22 -15.42 0.08
C PHE A 195 -3.18 -16.53 0.28
N ALA A 196 -3.46 -17.73 -0.22
CA ALA A 196 -2.54 -18.87 -0.11
C ALA A 196 -1.16 -18.58 -0.73
N ASP A 197 -1.13 -17.91 -1.89
CA ASP A 197 0.11 -17.51 -2.54
C ASP A 197 0.87 -16.45 -1.72
N LEU A 198 0.16 -15.46 -1.19
CA LEU A 198 0.76 -14.42 -0.33
C LEU A 198 1.42 -15.02 0.91
N GLN A 199 0.69 -15.89 1.62
CA GLN A 199 1.16 -16.52 2.85
C GLN A 199 2.36 -17.44 2.58
N TYR A 200 2.24 -18.33 1.60
CA TYR A 200 3.32 -19.25 1.25
C TYR A 200 4.59 -18.50 0.86
N PHE A 201 4.47 -17.50 -0.01
CA PHE A 201 5.59 -16.69 -0.46
C PHE A 201 6.25 -15.94 0.70
N THR A 202 5.46 -15.23 1.52
CA THR A 202 5.99 -14.43 2.64
C THR A 202 6.72 -15.31 3.65
N ARG A 203 6.13 -16.47 4.02
CA ARG A 203 6.77 -17.43 4.91
C ARG A 203 8.08 -17.96 4.33
N SER A 204 8.03 -18.49 3.12
CA SER A 204 9.21 -19.07 2.45
C SER A 204 10.32 -18.04 2.28
N PHE A 205 9.96 -16.80 1.94
CA PHE A 205 10.91 -15.70 1.81
C PHE A 205 11.62 -15.39 3.13
N ILE A 206 10.88 -15.25 4.24
CA ILE A 206 11.48 -14.98 5.56
C ILE A 206 12.35 -16.16 6.03
N GLN A 207 11.96 -17.40 5.74
CA GLN A 207 12.73 -18.61 6.06
C GLN A 207 14.07 -18.69 5.29
N CYS A 208 14.23 -17.96 4.17
CA CYS A 208 15.51 -17.84 3.46
C CYS A 208 16.48 -16.84 4.09
N GLU A 209 16.22 -16.38 5.30
CA GLU A 209 17.13 -15.55 6.11
C GLU A 209 17.55 -14.23 5.40
N PRO A 210 16.61 -13.32 5.11
CA PRO A 210 16.86 -12.10 4.34
C PRO A 210 17.96 -11.18 4.93
N TRP A 211 18.24 -11.28 6.22
CA TRP A 211 19.33 -10.57 6.89
C TRP A 211 20.75 -10.97 6.41
N LYS A 212 20.89 -12.09 5.73
CA LYS A 212 22.15 -12.49 5.08
C LYS A 212 22.44 -11.72 3.79
N TYR A 213 21.43 -11.06 3.24
CA TYR A 213 21.49 -10.34 1.97
C TYR A 213 21.52 -8.82 2.13
N ASP A 214 21.04 -8.30 3.26
CA ASP A 214 20.91 -6.86 3.49
C ASP A 214 21.10 -6.52 4.97
N HIS A 215 22.04 -5.64 5.26
CA HIS A 215 22.38 -5.19 6.62
C HIS A 215 21.23 -4.50 7.35
N SER A 216 20.23 -3.99 6.63
CA SER A 216 19.08 -3.30 7.23
C SER A 216 17.98 -4.25 7.72
N VAL A 217 18.11 -5.55 7.46
CA VAL A 217 17.13 -6.57 7.86
C VAL A 217 17.46 -7.14 9.23
N HIS A 218 16.46 -7.17 10.11
CA HIS A 218 16.59 -7.78 11.44
C HIS A 218 16.65 -9.32 11.32
N PRO A 219 17.52 -10.00 12.08
CA PRO A 219 17.63 -11.46 12.06
C PRO A 219 16.50 -12.12 12.87
N ILE A 220 15.27 -11.90 12.42
CA ILE A 220 14.05 -12.44 13.02
C ILE A 220 13.49 -13.52 12.09
N PRO A 221 13.55 -14.81 12.44
CA PRO A 221 12.99 -15.88 11.64
C PRO A 221 11.46 -15.80 11.57
N TRP A 222 10.87 -16.61 10.70
CA TRP A 222 9.43 -16.84 10.68
C TRP A 222 8.98 -17.52 11.96
N ARG A 223 8.00 -16.96 12.66
CA ARG A 223 7.45 -17.45 13.91
C ARG A 223 6.18 -18.26 13.64
N GLN A 224 6.37 -19.55 13.31
CA GLN A 224 5.27 -20.45 12.96
C GLN A 224 4.26 -20.59 14.12
N GLU A 225 4.75 -20.63 15.36
CA GLU A 225 3.91 -20.72 16.56
C GLU A 225 2.95 -19.53 16.71
N VAL A 226 3.42 -18.32 16.38
CA VAL A 226 2.56 -17.12 16.38
C VAL A 226 1.50 -17.23 15.30
N TYR A 227 1.90 -17.63 14.08
CA TYR A 227 0.95 -17.82 12.98
C TYR A 227 -0.13 -18.84 13.34
N ASP A 228 0.24 -20.02 13.87
CA ASP A 228 -0.67 -21.09 14.22
C ASP A 228 -1.60 -20.72 15.38
N GLN A 229 -1.08 -19.99 16.38
CA GLN A 229 -1.87 -19.45 17.48
C GLN A 229 -3.00 -18.55 16.98
N TYR A 230 -2.69 -17.56 16.14
CA TYR A 230 -3.68 -16.58 15.68
C TYR A 230 -4.58 -17.09 14.55
N LYS A 231 -4.15 -18.12 13.81
CA LYS A 231 -4.95 -18.84 12.84
C LYS A 231 -6.00 -19.75 13.49
N SER A 232 -5.75 -20.21 14.71
CA SER A 232 -6.61 -21.14 15.45
C SER A 232 -7.93 -20.51 15.84
N GLU A 233 -9.06 -21.17 15.53
CA GLU A 233 -10.40 -20.75 15.96
C GLU A 233 -10.60 -20.84 17.49
N LYS A 234 -9.71 -21.58 18.19
CA LYS A 234 -9.70 -21.63 19.67
C LYS A 234 -9.24 -20.31 20.30
N LYS A 235 -8.49 -19.49 19.57
CA LYS A 235 -8.08 -18.15 20.01
C LYS A 235 -9.21 -17.16 19.75
N THR A 236 -9.82 -16.65 20.81
CA THR A 236 -10.69 -15.48 20.71
C THR A 236 -9.85 -14.25 20.36
N LEU A 237 -10.10 -13.64 19.20
CA LEU A 237 -9.41 -12.44 18.78
C LEU A 237 -10.09 -11.20 19.37
N LYS A 238 -9.30 -10.26 19.91
CA LYS A 238 -9.76 -8.90 20.24
C LYS A 238 -9.51 -7.97 19.06
N VAL A 239 -10.57 -7.57 18.38
CA VAL A 239 -10.52 -6.81 17.13
C VAL A 239 -11.07 -5.41 17.34
N GLY A 240 -10.22 -4.39 17.22
CA GLY A 240 -10.64 -3.00 17.14
C GLY A 240 -11.13 -2.65 15.74
N VAL A 241 -12.11 -1.76 15.61
CA VAL A 241 -12.65 -1.34 14.31
C VAL A 241 -12.57 0.17 14.15
N MET A 242 -11.64 0.64 13.30
CA MET A 242 -11.49 2.05 12.96
C MET A 242 -12.30 2.37 11.70
N ARG A 243 -13.48 2.99 11.87
CA ARG A 243 -14.41 3.27 10.78
C ARG A 243 -14.09 4.51 9.97
N THR A 244 -13.38 5.45 10.56
CA THR A 244 -12.96 6.70 9.91
C THR A 244 -11.55 7.09 10.35
N ASP A 245 -10.81 7.80 9.52
CA ASP A 245 -9.52 8.42 9.87
C ASP A 245 -9.68 9.83 10.46
N GLY A 246 -10.92 10.27 10.70
CA GLY A 246 -11.26 11.60 11.21
C GLY A 246 -11.04 12.73 10.19
N VAL A 247 -10.63 12.41 8.97
CA VAL A 247 -10.40 13.36 7.87
C VAL A 247 -11.40 13.13 6.74
N VAL A 248 -11.55 11.88 6.31
CA VAL A 248 -12.44 11.49 5.22
C VAL A 248 -13.26 10.27 5.64
N ASP A 249 -14.56 10.40 5.71
CA ASP A 249 -15.43 9.26 5.94
C ASP A 249 -15.44 8.32 4.74
N PRO A 250 -15.52 7.00 4.96
CA PRO A 250 -15.53 6.03 3.87
C PRO A 250 -16.85 6.11 3.08
N SER A 251 -16.76 5.82 1.79
CA SER A 251 -17.92 5.64 0.93
C SER A 251 -18.79 4.47 1.39
N PRO A 252 -20.08 4.43 1.02
CA PRO A 252 -20.95 3.31 1.36
C PRO A 252 -20.38 1.94 1.00
N ALA A 253 -19.71 1.81 -0.16
CA ALA A 253 -19.06 0.57 -0.57
C ALA A 253 -17.92 0.15 0.37
N CYS A 254 -17.05 1.11 0.77
CA CYS A 254 -15.96 0.83 1.70
C CYS A 254 -16.46 0.56 3.12
N ALA A 255 -17.48 1.30 3.58
CA ALA A 255 -18.14 1.03 4.86
C ALA A 255 -18.79 -0.35 4.89
N ARG A 256 -19.50 -0.74 3.82
CA ARG A 256 -20.12 -2.08 3.71
C ARG A 256 -19.07 -3.19 3.74
N ALA A 257 -17.97 -3.06 3.01
CA ALA A 257 -16.89 -4.05 3.04
C ALA A 257 -16.30 -4.22 4.45
N LEU A 258 -16.15 -3.13 5.20
CA LEU A 258 -15.70 -3.17 6.59
C LEU A 258 -16.72 -3.91 7.47
N GLU A 259 -17.99 -3.56 7.40
CA GLU A 259 -19.04 -4.22 8.22
C GLU A 259 -19.24 -5.70 7.86
N MET A 260 -19.09 -6.09 6.58
CA MET A 260 -19.06 -7.50 6.16
C MET A 260 -17.91 -8.25 6.85
N SER A 261 -16.72 -7.64 6.90
CA SER A 261 -15.55 -8.22 7.55
C SER A 261 -15.70 -8.32 9.06
N VAL A 262 -16.29 -7.31 9.70
CA VAL A 262 -16.62 -7.31 11.13
C VAL A 262 -17.62 -8.43 11.44
N ALA A 263 -18.68 -8.55 10.64
CA ALA A 263 -19.69 -9.60 10.80
C ALA A 263 -19.09 -11.01 10.61
N ALA A 264 -18.17 -11.16 9.64
CA ALA A 264 -17.49 -12.43 9.39
C ALA A 264 -16.60 -12.85 10.56
N LEU A 265 -15.76 -11.95 11.09
CA LEU A 265 -14.90 -12.25 12.24
C LEU A 265 -15.72 -12.45 13.53
N LYS A 266 -16.81 -11.70 13.72
CA LYS A 266 -17.72 -11.93 14.85
C LYS A 266 -18.34 -13.33 14.80
N ALA A 267 -18.77 -13.77 13.62
CA ALA A 267 -19.28 -15.14 13.41
C ALA A 267 -18.17 -16.21 13.60
N ASP A 268 -16.91 -15.85 13.39
CA ASP A 268 -15.72 -16.68 13.66
C ASP A 268 -15.28 -16.65 15.15
N GLY A 269 -16.06 -16.02 16.03
CA GLY A 269 -15.80 -15.98 17.48
C GLY A 269 -14.91 -14.84 17.93
N ALA A 270 -14.66 -13.81 17.12
CA ALA A 270 -13.91 -12.64 17.54
C ALA A 270 -14.73 -11.70 18.43
N GLU A 271 -14.08 -11.14 19.44
CA GLU A 271 -14.57 -10.02 20.24
C GLU A 271 -14.32 -8.71 19.50
N ILE A 272 -15.38 -8.00 19.16
CA ILE A 272 -15.31 -6.67 18.52
C ILE A 272 -15.29 -5.60 19.61
N VAL A 273 -14.19 -4.89 19.73
CA VAL A 273 -13.95 -3.91 20.80
C VAL A 273 -14.20 -2.50 20.27
N PRO A 274 -15.02 -1.68 20.99
CA PRO A 274 -15.10 -0.24 20.72
C PRO A 274 -13.74 0.42 20.93
N ILE A 275 -13.34 1.29 19.99
CA ILE A 275 -12.05 1.96 20.05
C ILE A 275 -12.18 3.48 19.86
N ASP A 276 -11.32 4.21 20.54
CA ASP A 276 -11.06 5.64 20.33
C ASP A 276 -9.53 5.83 20.27
N PRO A 277 -8.92 5.68 19.08
CA PRO A 277 -7.47 5.73 18.95
C PRO A 277 -6.94 7.17 19.00
N PRO A 278 -5.64 7.36 19.31
CA PRO A 278 -4.98 8.65 19.11
C PRO A 278 -5.21 9.16 17.69
N SER A 279 -5.50 10.45 17.56
CA SER A 279 -6.00 11.09 16.34
C SER A 279 -5.24 10.68 15.05
N PRO A 280 -5.88 9.98 14.08
CA PRO A 280 -5.25 9.66 12.80
C PRO A 280 -4.94 10.91 11.96
N TYR A 281 -5.69 12.01 12.16
CA TYR A 281 -5.39 13.30 11.53
C TYR A 281 -4.03 13.85 11.99
N GLU A 282 -3.69 13.74 13.28
CA GLU A 282 -2.36 14.12 13.78
C GLU A 282 -1.25 13.32 13.08
N ALA A 283 -1.48 12.01 12.85
CA ALA A 283 -0.54 11.20 12.08
C ALA A 283 -0.35 11.74 10.66
N LEU A 284 -1.43 12.12 9.97
CA LEU A 284 -1.36 12.68 8.63
C LEU A 284 -0.54 13.98 8.60
N VAL A 285 -0.71 14.86 9.60
CA VAL A 285 0.08 16.08 9.75
C VAL A 285 1.57 15.75 9.96
N ILE A 286 1.89 14.85 10.89
CA ILE A 286 3.29 14.48 11.18
C ILE A 286 3.93 13.80 9.96
N ALA A 287 3.25 12.81 9.37
CA ALA A 287 3.77 12.02 8.27
C ALA A 287 4.02 12.86 7.01
N SER A 288 3.09 13.75 6.64
CA SER A 288 3.23 14.61 5.47
C SER A 288 4.40 15.59 5.60
N ASN A 289 4.67 16.08 6.82
CA ASN A 289 5.79 16.96 7.10
C ASN A 289 7.15 16.24 7.09
N LEU A 290 7.19 15.02 7.61
CA LEU A 290 8.41 14.19 7.58
C LEU A 290 8.75 13.71 6.18
N LEU A 291 7.75 13.25 5.42
CA LEU A 291 7.95 12.74 4.06
C LEU A 291 8.49 13.81 3.11
N ASN A 292 8.06 15.06 3.30
CA ASN A 292 8.36 16.17 2.39
C ASN A 292 9.23 17.26 3.04
N SER A 293 10.06 16.87 4.00
CA SER A 293 10.87 17.82 4.78
C SER A 293 11.87 18.62 3.94
N ASP A 294 12.31 18.08 2.79
CA ASP A 294 13.21 18.74 1.83
C ASP A 294 12.53 19.79 0.93
N GLY A 295 11.26 20.07 1.13
CA GLY A 295 10.50 21.00 0.30
C GLY A 295 10.26 20.53 -1.13
N THR A 296 10.31 19.22 -1.37
CA THR A 296 10.16 18.57 -2.67
C THR A 296 11.36 18.75 -3.63
N ARG A 297 12.51 19.18 -3.13
CA ARG A 297 13.69 19.46 -3.96
C ARG A 297 14.27 18.18 -4.55
N THR A 298 14.39 17.12 -3.75
CA THR A 298 15.06 15.89 -4.15
C THR A 298 14.36 15.23 -5.33
N PHE A 299 13.10 14.86 -5.23
CA PHE A 299 12.42 14.17 -6.32
C PHE A 299 12.29 15.05 -7.57
N ARG A 300 12.21 16.39 -7.40
CA ARG A 300 12.16 17.32 -8.53
C ARG A 300 13.48 17.50 -9.26
N SER A 301 14.61 17.27 -8.61
CA SER A 301 15.94 17.36 -9.24
C SER A 301 16.17 16.29 -10.31
N TYR A 302 15.33 15.26 -10.34
CA TYR A 302 15.41 14.18 -11.34
C TYR A 302 14.67 14.50 -12.64
N PHE A 303 13.76 15.48 -12.66
CA PHE A 303 13.02 15.84 -13.87
C PHE A 303 13.93 16.45 -14.95
N ARG A 304 13.64 16.11 -16.20
CA ARG A 304 14.14 16.82 -17.36
C ARG A 304 13.18 17.94 -17.77
N THR A 305 13.67 18.90 -18.53
CA THR A 305 12.82 19.98 -19.09
C THR A 305 11.73 19.38 -19.97
N GLY A 306 10.46 19.76 -19.70
CA GLY A 306 9.30 19.29 -20.44
C GLY A 306 8.70 17.98 -19.92
N GLU A 307 9.31 17.30 -18.96
CA GLU A 307 8.77 16.08 -18.36
C GLU A 307 7.58 16.39 -17.45
N THR A 308 6.52 15.63 -17.59
CA THR A 308 5.25 15.83 -16.87
C THR A 308 5.28 15.16 -15.49
N ASP A 309 4.91 15.91 -14.47
CA ASP A 309 4.74 15.38 -13.11
C ASP A 309 3.35 14.73 -12.95
N ASP A 310 3.24 13.78 -12.02
CA ASP A 310 1.94 13.26 -11.60
C ASP A 310 1.04 14.39 -11.07
N PRO A 311 -0.26 14.42 -11.41
CA PRO A 311 -1.16 15.52 -11.02
C PRO A 311 -1.18 15.83 -9.52
N GLY A 312 -1.05 14.80 -8.65
CA GLY A 312 -1.01 14.98 -7.19
C GLY A 312 0.31 15.58 -6.72
N ALA A 313 1.43 14.99 -7.15
CA ALA A 313 2.77 15.48 -6.84
C ALA A 313 3.01 16.89 -7.40
N ALA A 314 2.52 17.16 -8.61
CA ALA A 314 2.58 18.49 -9.24
C ALA A 314 1.83 19.55 -8.42
N ALA A 315 0.61 19.25 -7.97
CA ALA A 315 -0.18 20.18 -7.16
C ALA A 315 0.53 20.52 -5.85
N PHE A 316 1.02 19.49 -5.15
CA PHE A 316 1.78 19.64 -3.92
C PHE A 316 3.10 20.40 -4.15
N GLY A 317 3.88 20.02 -5.17
CA GLY A 317 5.13 20.68 -5.52
C GLY A 317 4.97 22.15 -5.91
N ARG A 318 3.84 22.54 -6.55
CA ARG A 318 3.53 23.95 -6.79
C ARG A 318 3.29 24.72 -5.49
N TYR A 319 2.50 24.15 -4.56
CA TYR A 319 2.29 24.74 -3.25
C TYR A 319 3.59 24.89 -2.47
N MET A 320 4.44 23.87 -2.43
CA MET A 320 5.72 23.91 -1.70
C MET A 320 6.65 25.03 -2.18
N ARG A 321 6.58 25.43 -3.44
CA ARG A 321 7.41 26.52 -4.03
C ARG A 321 6.84 27.92 -3.80
N LEU A 322 5.61 28.04 -3.35
CA LEU A 322 5.05 29.37 -3.08
C LEU A 322 5.89 30.07 -2.00
N PRO A 323 6.18 31.40 -2.15
CA PRO A 323 6.77 32.19 -1.07
C PRO A 323 5.95 32.10 0.22
N ARG A 324 6.63 32.14 1.37
CA ARG A 324 5.98 32.02 2.71
C ARG A 324 4.83 33.00 2.91
N PHE A 325 4.97 34.20 2.37
CA PHE A 325 3.94 35.24 2.42
C PHE A 325 2.61 34.76 1.79
N PHE A 326 2.65 34.21 0.56
CA PHE A 326 1.44 33.70 -0.10
C PHE A 326 0.86 32.47 0.60
N LYS A 327 1.71 31.59 1.15
CA LYS A 327 1.28 30.46 1.97
C LYS A 327 0.52 30.92 3.22
N PHE A 328 1.02 31.97 3.89
CA PHE A 328 0.37 32.55 5.07
C PHE A 328 -1.03 33.07 4.73
N PHE A 329 -1.21 33.85 3.65
CA PHE A 329 -2.53 34.36 3.26
C PHE A 329 -3.48 33.22 2.88
N TYR A 330 -3.00 32.22 2.15
CA TYR A 330 -3.82 31.07 1.78
C TYR A 330 -4.23 30.25 3.00
N TRP A 331 -3.31 30.03 3.94
CA TRP A 331 -3.59 29.39 5.22
C TRP A 331 -4.61 30.20 6.04
N ALA A 332 -4.40 31.50 6.22
CA ALA A 332 -5.30 32.36 6.99
C ALA A 332 -6.71 32.41 6.36
N TRP A 333 -6.79 32.54 5.03
CA TRP A 333 -8.06 32.47 4.32
C TRP A 333 -8.76 31.11 4.51
N THR A 334 -8.02 30.01 4.43
CA THR A 334 -8.55 28.67 4.66
C THR A 334 -9.09 28.53 6.08
N LYS A 335 -8.33 28.99 7.08
CA LYS A 335 -8.68 28.86 8.49
C LYS A 335 -9.85 29.78 8.90
N TYR A 336 -9.79 31.05 8.57
CA TYR A 336 -10.72 32.05 9.09
C TYR A 336 -11.92 32.33 8.19
N VAL A 337 -11.75 32.25 6.88
CA VAL A 337 -12.84 32.52 5.90
C VAL A 337 -13.56 31.24 5.51
N ARG A 338 -12.82 30.19 5.09
CA ARG A 338 -13.41 28.90 4.76
C ARG A 338 -13.77 28.06 5.97
N ARG A 339 -13.18 28.32 7.11
CA ARG A 339 -13.34 27.57 8.37
C ARG A 339 -13.05 26.08 8.19
N ASP A 340 -12.02 25.75 7.41
CA ASP A 340 -11.56 24.39 7.15
C ASP A 340 -10.32 24.11 8.00
N GLU A 341 -10.56 23.70 9.24
CA GLU A 341 -9.50 23.43 10.24
C GLU A 341 -8.58 22.29 9.80
N ILE A 342 -9.14 21.25 9.14
CA ILE A 342 -8.38 20.10 8.66
C ILE A 342 -7.37 20.51 7.59
N TRP A 343 -7.83 21.24 6.58
CA TRP A 343 -6.95 21.69 5.50
C TRP A 343 -5.95 22.75 5.98
N ALA A 344 -6.40 23.67 6.82
CA ALA A 344 -5.53 24.70 7.40
C ALA A 344 -4.39 24.09 8.22
N GLY A 345 -4.67 23.09 9.06
CA GLY A 345 -3.64 22.41 9.85
C GLY A 345 -2.61 21.66 9.03
N LEU A 346 -2.97 21.13 7.85
CA LEU A 346 -2.00 20.56 6.91
C LEU A 346 -1.13 21.64 6.26
N LEU A 347 -1.75 22.74 5.79
CA LEU A 347 -1.06 23.85 5.12
C LEU A 347 -0.07 24.58 6.04
N GLU A 348 -0.34 24.66 7.32
CA GLU A 348 0.42 25.45 8.31
C GLU A 348 1.90 25.08 8.31
N PHE A 349 2.19 23.80 8.18
CA PHE A 349 3.56 23.28 8.31
C PHE A 349 4.18 22.85 6.98
N TRP A 350 3.50 22.96 5.84
CA TRP A 350 4.03 22.53 4.55
C TRP A 350 5.03 23.53 3.97
N HIS A 351 6.25 23.43 4.44
CA HIS A 351 7.43 24.14 3.93
C HIS A 351 8.68 23.28 4.10
N GLU A 352 9.76 23.65 3.45
CA GLU A 352 11.08 23.04 3.65
C GLU A 352 11.52 23.20 5.11
N LYS A 353 12.07 22.13 5.68
CA LYS A 353 12.53 22.07 7.07
C LYS A 353 14.04 22.23 7.15
N SER A 354 14.52 22.98 8.13
CA SER A 354 15.89 22.88 8.62
C SER A 354 16.10 21.54 9.34
N ALA A 355 17.35 21.14 9.55
CA ALA A 355 17.67 19.93 10.30
C ALA A 355 17.05 19.95 11.72
N ALA A 356 17.09 21.11 12.41
CA ALA A 356 16.49 21.24 13.74
C ALA A 356 14.96 21.09 13.73
N GLU A 357 14.28 21.66 12.73
CA GLU A 357 12.84 21.47 12.56
C GLU A 357 12.52 20.00 12.25
N GLN A 358 13.32 19.33 11.42
CA GLN A 358 13.11 17.91 11.13
C GLN A 358 13.29 17.04 12.38
N TRP A 359 14.27 17.31 13.23
CA TRP A 359 14.42 16.61 14.51
C TRP A 359 13.22 16.82 15.42
N THR A 360 12.64 18.03 15.44
CA THR A 360 11.41 18.31 16.16
C THR A 360 10.24 17.44 15.65
N TRP A 361 10.12 17.28 14.33
CA TRP A 361 9.08 16.42 13.74
C TRP A 361 9.33 14.92 14.01
N VAL A 362 10.59 14.49 14.03
CA VAL A 362 10.97 13.13 14.45
C VAL A 362 10.57 12.89 15.92
N SER A 363 10.85 13.85 16.82
CA SER A 363 10.42 13.75 18.22
C SER A 363 8.90 13.65 18.35
N LYS A 364 8.13 14.45 17.59
CA LYS A 364 6.66 14.34 17.56
C LYS A 364 6.20 12.96 17.07
N ARG A 365 6.85 12.40 16.05
CA ARG A 365 6.58 11.03 15.57
C ARG A 365 6.78 10.00 16.68
N GLU A 366 7.90 10.04 17.39
CA GLU A 366 8.21 9.08 18.46
C GLU A 366 7.22 9.21 19.63
N THR A 367 6.86 10.44 20.03
CA THR A 367 5.83 10.67 21.06
C THR A 367 4.47 10.12 20.60
N TYR A 368 4.11 10.31 19.33
CA TYR A 368 2.87 9.80 18.78
C TYR A 368 2.84 8.26 18.75
N LYS A 369 3.97 7.61 18.36
CA LYS A 369 4.12 6.15 18.42
C LYS A 369 3.97 5.60 19.83
N ALA A 370 4.57 6.29 20.83
CA ALA A 370 4.43 5.89 22.23
C ALA A 370 2.97 5.91 22.69
N ARG A 371 2.23 6.99 22.39
CA ARG A 371 0.80 7.07 22.70
C ARG A 371 -0.02 5.96 22.05
N TRP A 372 0.28 5.60 20.80
CA TRP A 372 -0.37 4.46 20.11
C TRP A 372 -0.04 3.13 20.76
N HIS A 373 1.22 2.94 21.19
CA HIS A 373 1.65 1.74 21.91
C HIS A 373 0.89 1.58 23.21
N ASP A 374 0.83 2.64 24.02
CA ASP A 374 0.15 2.63 25.32
C ASP A 374 -1.36 2.41 25.15
N TRP A 375 -1.96 3.12 24.17
CA TRP A 375 -3.37 2.94 23.82
C TRP A 375 -3.68 1.52 23.37
N TRP A 376 -2.86 0.92 22.49
CA TRP A 376 -3.05 -0.46 22.02
C TRP A 376 -3.03 -1.46 23.17
N ASN A 377 -2.12 -1.26 24.12
CA ASN A 377 -1.95 -2.13 25.28
C ASN A 377 -2.98 -1.88 26.38
N SER A 378 -3.74 -0.76 26.36
CA SER A 378 -4.74 -0.45 27.39
C SER A 378 -5.99 -1.36 27.35
N PHE A 379 -6.18 -2.13 26.29
CA PHE A 379 -7.30 -3.09 26.15
C PHE A 379 -7.02 -4.42 26.88
N THR A 380 -6.57 -4.35 28.13
CA THR A 380 -6.39 -5.53 28.99
C THR A 380 -7.72 -6.15 29.38
N SER A 381 -7.78 -7.47 29.65
CA SER A 381 -8.97 -8.07 30.23
C SER A 381 -9.10 -7.66 31.70
N ALA A 382 -10.34 -7.57 32.22
CA ALA A 382 -10.59 -7.25 33.61
C ALA A 382 -9.93 -8.25 34.60
N ASP A 383 -9.64 -9.47 34.13
CA ASP A 383 -9.07 -10.56 34.91
C ASP A 383 -7.52 -10.61 34.89
N ALA A 384 -6.87 -9.74 34.08
CA ALA A 384 -5.41 -9.67 33.93
C ALA A 384 -4.91 -8.22 33.95
N PRO A 385 -4.75 -7.61 35.14
CA PRO A 385 -4.46 -6.18 35.27
C PRO A 385 -3.02 -5.78 34.97
N THR A 386 -2.16 -6.71 34.53
CA THR A 386 -0.75 -6.40 34.24
C THR A 386 -0.43 -6.55 32.76
N VAL A 387 0.32 -5.58 32.21
CA VAL A 387 0.81 -5.51 30.81
C VAL A 387 1.64 -6.75 30.40
N GLN A 388 1.94 -7.65 31.32
CA GLN A 388 2.84 -8.79 31.09
C GLN A 388 2.24 -9.96 30.31
N ASP A 389 0.92 -10.02 30.11
CA ASP A 389 0.26 -11.16 29.47
C ASP A 389 -0.16 -10.96 28.00
N GLY A 390 0.22 -9.83 27.39
CA GLY A 390 -0.08 -9.57 25.97
C GLY A 390 -1.57 -9.32 25.68
N SER A 391 -2.34 -8.87 26.66
CA SER A 391 -3.81 -8.72 26.62
C SER A 391 -4.35 -7.50 25.86
N GLY A 392 -3.55 -6.73 25.13
CA GLY A 392 -4.00 -5.63 24.28
C GLY A 392 -4.87 -6.08 23.10
N LEU A 393 -5.17 -5.15 22.19
CA LEU A 393 -5.80 -5.51 20.92
C LEU A 393 -4.92 -6.48 20.13
N ASP A 394 -5.54 -7.48 19.53
CA ASP A 394 -4.82 -8.40 18.63
C ASP A 394 -4.58 -7.72 17.27
N VAL A 395 -5.63 -7.15 16.67
CA VAL A 395 -5.57 -6.45 15.38
C VAL A 395 -6.59 -5.30 15.31
N LEU A 396 -6.38 -4.40 14.34
CA LEU A 396 -7.37 -3.44 13.90
C LEU A 396 -7.91 -3.80 12.51
N LEU A 397 -9.21 -3.55 12.30
CA LEU A 397 -9.83 -3.50 10.98
C LEU A 397 -10.13 -2.06 10.60
N THR A 398 -9.86 -1.70 9.34
CA THR A 398 -10.15 -0.36 8.82
C THR A 398 -10.28 -0.39 7.29
N PRO A 399 -10.98 0.56 6.65
CA PRO A 399 -10.88 0.72 5.21
C PRO A 399 -9.43 1.04 4.80
N PRO A 400 -8.95 0.56 3.65
CA PRO A 400 -7.62 0.96 3.16
C PRO A 400 -7.62 2.33 2.47
N ASN A 401 -8.78 2.77 2.02
CA ASN A 401 -9.02 4.08 1.43
C ASN A 401 -10.50 4.46 1.63
N ALA A 402 -10.82 5.74 1.54
CA ALA A 402 -12.20 6.20 1.65
C ALA A 402 -13.08 5.76 0.47
N LEU A 403 -12.51 5.64 -0.72
CA LEU A 403 -13.21 5.22 -1.94
C LEU A 403 -12.61 3.91 -2.50
N PRO A 404 -13.37 3.18 -3.34
CA PRO A 404 -12.83 2.22 -4.29
C PRO A 404 -11.85 2.89 -5.27
N ALA A 405 -11.46 2.21 -6.35
CA ALA A 405 -10.57 2.80 -7.34
C ALA A 405 -11.10 4.16 -7.83
N THR A 406 -10.22 5.16 -7.87
CA THR A 406 -10.56 6.50 -8.36
C THR A 406 -10.40 6.61 -9.88
N PRO A 407 -11.15 7.50 -10.56
CA PRO A 407 -10.89 7.82 -11.96
C PRO A 407 -9.46 8.32 -12.17
N HIS A 408 -8.97 8.22 -13.40
CA HIS A 408 -7.68 8.80 -13.76
C HIS A 408 -7.66 10.31 -13.51
N ASP A 409 -6.48 10.85 -13.15
CA ASP A 409 -6.22 12.25 -12.82
C ASP A 409 -6.90 12.75 -11.52
N ALA A 410 -7.55 11.84 -10.78
CA ALA A 410 -8.19 12.17 -9.51
C ALA A 410 -7.19 12.62 -8.43
N MET A 411 -5.94 12.15 -8.49
CA MET A 411 -4.91 12.48 -7.51
C MET A 411 -4.58 13.97 -7.46
N ARG A 412 -4.94 14.74 -8.48
CA ARG A 412 -4.87 16.23 -8.44
C ARG A 412 -5.50 16.82 -7.18
N THR A 413 -6.54 16.19 -6.65
CA THR A 413 -7.27 16.66 -5.45
C THR A 413 -7.45 15.58 -4.39
N ALA A 414 -7.32 14.30 -4.74
CA ALA A 414 -7.53 13.18 -3.85
C ALA A 414 -6.25 12.70 -3.12
N ALA A 415 -5.06 13.14 -3.55
CA ALA A 415 -3.79 12.71 -2.96
C ALA A 415 -3.71 12.89 -1.43
N PRO A 416 -4.23 13.97 -0.82
CA PRO A 416 -4.20 14.12 0.63
C PRO A 416 -5.09 13.13 1.41
N ALA A 417 -6.01 12.42 0.75
CA ALA A 417 -6.90 11.44 1.36
C ALA A 417 -6.22 10.07 1.58
N CYS A 418 -4.97 10.06 2.02
CA CYS A 418 -4.16 8.86 2.26
C CYS A 418 -4.10 8.45 3.74
N GLY A 419 -4.88 9.08 4.61
CA GLY A 419 -4.82 8.90 6.07
C GLY A 419 -4.95 7.45 6.53
N TYR A 420 -5.87 6.69 5.94
CA TYR A 420 -6.11 5.28 6.29
C TYR A 420 -4.90 4.36 6.16
N THR A 421 -4.02 4.62 5.21
CA THR A 421 -2.79 3.83 5.01
C THR A 421 -1.56 4.50 5.59
N PHE A 422 -1.45 5.83 5.47
CA PHE A 422 -0.27 6.59 5.87
C PHE A 422 -0.03 6.56 7.39
N LEU A 423 -1.10 6.50 8.19
CA LEU A 423 -1.05 6.26 9.64
C LEU A 423 -0.14 5.08 9.99
N PHE A 424 -0.34 3.93 9.34
CA PHE A 424 0.40 2.71 9.65
C PHE A 424 1.84 2.71 9.09
N ASN A 425 2.15 3.56 8.12
CA ASN A 425 3.53 3.83 7.74
C ASN A 425 4.25 4.66 8.83
N LEU A 426 3.58 5.69 9.38
CA LEU A 426 4.12 6.50 10.48
C LEU A 426 4.43 5.63 11.71
N LEU A 427 3.50 4.73 12.06
CA LEU A 427 3.63 3.80 13.18
C LEU A 427 4.62 2.65 12.91
N ASP A 428 4.95 2.40 11.65
CA ASP A 428 5.69 1.22 11.17
C ASP A 428 4.97 -0.11 11.48
N TYR A 429 3.65 -0.13 11.44
CA TYR A 429 2.83 -1.30 11.72
C TYR A 429 2.67 -2.19 10.48
N SER A 430 2.61 -3.51 10.68
CA SER A 430 2.27 -4.47 9.63
C SER A 430 0.80 -4.34 9.25
N ALA A 431 0.49 -4.28 7.96
CA ALA A 431 -0.88 -4.05 7.50
C ALA A 431 -1.17 -4.81 6.19
N GLY A 432 -2.15 -5.69 6.22
CA GLY A 432 -2.52 -6.52 5.07
C GLY A 432 -3.88 -6.14 4.48
N ILE A 433 -4.05 -6.36 3.18
CA ILE A 433 -5.30 -6.15 2.45
C ILE A 433 -5.94 -7.49 2.11
N VAL A 434 -7.23 -7.60 2.44
CA VAL A 434 -8.11 -8.70 2.05
C VAL A 434 -9.18 -8.11 1.12
N PRO A 435 -9.28 -8.52 -0.15
CA PRO A 435 -10.42 -8.19 -1.00
C PRO A 435 -11.70 -8.81 -0.42
N VAL A 436 -12.79 -8.04 -0.34
CA VAL A 436 -14.03 -8.48 0.34
C VAL A 436 -15.20 -8.55 -0.61
N THR A 437 -15.40 -7.51 -1.41
CA THR A 437 -16.61 -7.38 -2.25
C THR A 437 -16.33 -6.50 -3.48
N HIS A 438 -17.37 -6.30 -4.27
CA HIS A 438 -17.37 -5.33 -5.37
C HIS A 438 -18.39 -4.24 -5.09
N VAL A 439 -18.22 -3.07 -5.71
CA VAL A 439 -19.22 -2.00 -5.67
C VAL A 439 -20.52 -2.49 -6.29
N ASP A 440 -21.61 -2.37 -5.55
CA ASP A 440 -22.97 -2.77 -5.94
C ASP A 440 -23.90 -1.55 -5.87
N PRO A 441 -24.35 -1.00 -7.01
CA PRO A 441 -25.22 0.18 -7.01
C PRO A 441 -26.51 0.02 -6.19
N ALA A 442 -27.01 -1.23 -6.05
CA ALA A 442 -28.22 -1.49 -5.26
C ALA A 442 -27.99 -1.33 -3.74
N LYS A 443 -26.73 -1.41 -3.28
CA LYS A 443 -26.37 -1.38 -1.86
C LYS A 443 -25.51 -0.19 -1.47
N ASP A 444 -24.81 0.40 -2.44
CA ASP A 444 -23.73 1.36 -2.18
C ASP A 444 -24.06 2.79 -2.62
N MET A 445 -25.33 3.06 -2.94
CA MET A 445 -25.79 4.45 -3.12
C MET A 445 -25.74 5.19 -1.78
N PRO A 446 -25.29 6.46 -1.76
CA PRO A 446 -25.41 7.29 -0.58
C PRO A 446 -26.87 7.38 -0.09
N SER A 447 -27.08 7.31 1.23
CA SER A 447 -28.42 7.37 1.85
C SER A 447 -29.13 8.72 1.71
N GLY A 448 -28.48 9.71 1.06
CA GLY A 448 -29.01 11.06 0.82
C GLY A 448 -28.08 11.87 -0.05
N GLU A 449 -28.41 13.16 -0.21
CA GLU A 449 -27.59 14.09 -1.00
C GLU A 449 -26.21 14.28 -0.39
N VAL A 450 -25.15 14.01 -1.16
CA VAL A 450 -23.76 14.25 -0.74
C VAL A 450 -23.45 15.74 -0.85
N LYS A 451 -23.46 16.45 0.28
CA LYS A 451 -23.23 17.90 0.35
C LYS A 451 -21.74 18.22 0.40
N LEU A 452 -21.08 18.19 -0.77
CA LEU A 452 -19.64 18.49 -0.91
C LEU A 452 -19.24 19.86 -0.34
N SER A 453 -20.16 20.83 -0.28
CA SER A 453 -19.91 22.17 0.26
C SER A 453 -19.68 22.20 1.78
N LYS A 454 -20.17 21.17 2.50
CA LYS A 454 -20.00 21.02 3.95
C LYS A 454 -18.76 20.24 4.35
N MET A 455 -18.07 19.61 3.39
CA MET A 455 -16.88 18.81 3.62
C MET A 455 -15.63 19.68 3.71
N ASN A 456 -14.63 19.23 4.51
CA ASN A 456 -13.29 19.76 4.44
C ASN A 456 -12.67 19.54 3.04
N ALA A 457 -11.60 20.26 2.70
CA ALA A 457 -11.01 20.22 1.36
C ALA A 457 -10.49 18.84 0.97
N VAL A 458 -9.99 18.04 1.93
CA VAL A 458 -9.50 16.68 1.68
C VAL A 458 -10.66 15.76 1.33
N SER A 459 -11.72 15.73 2.15
CA SER A 459 -12.94 14.97 1.89
C SER A 459 -13.58 15.36 0.58
N LYS A 460 -13.79 16.65 0.34
CA LYS A 460 -14.34 17.15 -0.93
C LYS A 460 -13.48 16.74 -2.12
N GLY A 461 -12.14 16.75 -1.95
CA GLY A 461 -11.18 16.42 -3.00
C GLY A 461 -11.33 15.00 -3.54
N ILE A 462 -11.77 14.06 -2.71
CA ILE A 462 -11.95 12.66 -3.08
C ILE A 462 -13.44 12.29 -3.28
N TRP A 463 -14.36 12.73 -2.41
CA TRP A 463 -15.78 12.37 -2.48
C TRP A 463 -16.50 12.80 -3.76
N LYS A 464 -16.03 13.85 -4.43
CA LYS A 464 -16.59 14.29 -5.73
C LYS A 464 -16.45 13.24 -6.84
N TYR A 465 -15.62 12.22 -6.63
CA TYR A 465 -15.40 11.12 -7.57
C TYR A 465 -16.24 9.88 -7.26
N TYR A 466 -16.92 9.84 -6.10
CA TYR A 466 -17.74 8.70 -5.74
C TYR A 466 -19.03 8.67 -6.54
N ASP A 467 -19.23 7.56 -7.27
CA ASP A 467 -20.46 7.30 -8.04
C ASP A 467 -20.64 5.78 -8.11
N ALA A 468 -21.54 5.24 -7.30
CA ALA A 468 -21.74 3.80 -7.17
C ALA A 468 -22.12 3.12 -8.51
N VAL A 469 -22.83 3.85 -9.38
CA VAL A 469 -23.26 3.33 -10.70
C VAL A 469 -22.05 3.22 -11.63
N LYS A 470 -21.23 4.27 -11.74
CA LYS A 470 -20.03 4.26 -12.59
C LYS A 470 -18.92 3.35 -12.05
N MET A 471 -18.88 3.16 -10.73
CA MET A 471 -17.93 2.30 -10.02
C MET A 471 -18.40 0.85 -9.90
N ALA A 472 -19.58 0.50 -10.41
CA ALA A 472 -20.13 -0.85 -10.33
C ALA A 472 -19.10 -1.90 -10.76
N GLY A 473 -18.95 -2.96 -9.95
CA GLY A 473 -18.00 -4.04 -10.20
C GLY A 473 -16.54 -3.76 -9.82
N LEU A 474 -16.17 -2.53 -9.40
CA LEU A 474 -14.84 -2.26 -8.88
C LEU A 474 -14.62 -2.96 -7.53
N PRO A 475 -13.42 -3.50 -7.27
CA PRO A 475 -13.09 -4.17 -6.01
C PRO A 475 -13.17 -3.25 -4.80
N VAL A 476 -13.50 -3.84 -3.66
CA VAL A 476 -13.43 -3.20 -2.34
C VAL A 476 -12.83 -4.18 -1.34
N GLY A 477 -11.74 -3.79 -0.71
CA GLY A 477 -11.06 -4.56 0.33
C GLY A 477 -11.13 -3.92 1.70
N VAL A 478 -10.65 -4.65 2.70
CA VAL A 478 -10.44 -4.20 4.07
C VAL A 478 -8.97 -4.32 4.45
N GLN A 479 -8.50 -3.51 5.38
CA GLN A 479 -7.15 -3.54 5.92
C GLN A 479 -7.16 -4.20 7.30
N VAL A 480 -6.32 -5.23 7.49
CA VAL A 480 -6.04 -5.90 8.77
C VAL A 480 -4.69 -5.39 9.25
N VAL A 481 -4.63 -4.82 10.45
CA VAL A 481 -3.44 -4.17 10.99
C VAL A 481 -3.01 -4.81 12.29
N GLY A 482 -1.73 -5.17 12.38
CA GLY A 482 -1.03 -5.56 13.60
C GLY A 482 0.07 -4.56 13.93
N ARG A 483 0.71 -4.71 15.10
CA ARG A 483 1.84 -3.86 15.50
C ARG A 483 3.08 -4.14 14.64
N ARG A 484 4.12 -3.37 14.91
CA ARG A 484 5.43 -3.54 14.25
C ARG A 484 5.96 -4.95 14.44
N LEU A 485 6.45 -5.58 13.36
CA LEU A 485 7.04 -6.93 13.33
C LEU A 485 6.03 -8.04 13.71
N GLU A 486 4.74 -7.85 13.41
CA GLU A 486 3.68 -8.85 13.64
C GLU A 486 3.10 -9.40 12.33
N GLU A 487 3.93 -9.59 11.30
CA GLU A 487 3.51 -10.08 9.98
C GLU A 487 2.80 -11.44 10.08
N GLU A 488 3.32 -12.35 10.90
CA GLU A 488 2.74 -13.68 11.11
C GLU A 488 1.33 -13.61 11.69
N LYS A 489 1.11 -12.73 12.68
CA LYS A 489 -0.20 -12.46 13.28
C LYS A 489 -1.17 -11.87 12.23
N VAL A 490 -0.74 -10.85 11.50
CA VAL A 490 -1.57 -10.20 10.48
C VAL A 490 -1.99 -11.20 9.41
N LEU A 491 -1.05 -12.01 8.88
CA LEU A 491 -1.36 -13.05 7.90
C LEU A 491 -2.32 -14.10 8.46
N ALA A 492 -2.15 -14.53 9.71
CA ALA A 492 -3.03 -15.49 10.35
C ALA A 492 -4.48 -14.97 10.47
N VAL A 493 -4.65 -13.69 10.84
CA VAL A 493 -5.98 -13.06 10.92
C VAL A 493 -6.57 -12.81 9.54
N MET A 494 -5.75 -12.44 8.54
CA MET A 494 -6.21 -12.36 7.15
C MET A 494 -6.75 -13.70 6.65
N GLU A 495 -6.09 -14.84 6.99
CA GLU A 495 -6.58 -16.17 6.65
C GLU A 495 -7.91 -16.48 7.32
N ARG A 496 -8.05 -16.15 8.61
CA ARG A 496 -9.33 -16.33 9.33
C ARG A 496 -10.44 -15.53 8.69
N LEU A 497 -10.18 -14.26 8.35
CA LEU A 497 -11.16 -13.40 7.68
C LEU A 497 -11.56 -13.97 6.32
N ASP A 498 -10.60 -14.38 5.48
CA ASP A 498 -10.88 -14.94 4.15
C ASP A 498 -11.75 -16.20 4.24
N ARG A 499 -11.42 -17.11 5.17
CA ARG A 499 -12.22 -18.32 5.46
C ARG A 499 -13.61 -17.99 6.04
N ALA A 500 -13.70 -17.01 6.94
CA ALA A 500 -14.98 -16.61 7.52
C ALA A 500 -15.92 -16.02 6.47
N LEU A 501 -15.40 -15.19 5.55
CA LEU A 501 -16.16 -14.71 4.39
C LEU A 501 -16.60 -15.87 3.48
N GLU A 502 -15.74 -16.86 3.25
CA GLU A 502 -16.06 -18.04 2.44
C GLU A 502 -17.19 -18.87 3.08
N ARG A 503 -17.14 -19.13 4.39
CA ARG A 503 -18.22 -19.84 5.13
C ARG A 503 -19.58 -19.13 5.06
N ARG A 504 -19.56 -17.80 4.89
CA ARG A 504 -20.78 -16.99 4.72
C ARG A 504 -21.26 -16.89 3.28
N GLY A 505 -20.53 -17.50 2.32
CA GLY A 505 -20.82 -17.36 0.88
C GLY A 505 -20.51 -15.96 0.32
N GLU A 506 -19.69 -15.19 1.04
CA GLU A 506 -19.32 -13.80 0.74
C GLU A 506 -17.88 -13.68 0.22
N LYS A 507 -17.24 -14.79 -0.16
CA LYS A 507 -15.86 -14.77 -0.67
C LYS A 507 -15.74 -13.88 -1.91
N TYR A 508 -14.70 -13.06 -1.94
CA TYR A 508 -14.39 -12.21 -3.09
C TYR A 508 -14.20 -13.03 -4.36
N ARG A 509 -14.81 -12.58 -5.45
CA ARG A 509 -14.69 -13.22 -6.78
C ARG A 509 -13.56 -12.59 -7.55
N LEU A 510 -12.53 -13.38 -7.85
CA LEU A 510 -11.40 -12.94 -8.65
C LEU A 510 -11.85 -12.61 -10.09
N LEU A 511 -11.24 -11.58 -10.66
CA LEU A 511 -11.41 -11.27 -12.08
C LEU A 511 -10.80 -12.40 -12.91
N ASN A 512 -11.58 -12.97 -13.84
CA ASN A 512 -11.07 -13.92 -14.81
C ASN A 512 -10.62 -13.16 -16.05
N GLY A 513 -9.35 -12.77 -16.10
CA GLY A 513 -8.79 -11.95 -17.17
C GLY A 513 -8.86 -12.57 -18.58
N TRP A 514 -9.00 -13.89 -18.66
CA TRP A 514 -9.23 -14.61 -19.92
C TRP A 514 -10.69 -14.70 -20.36
N GLU A 515 -11.66 -14.35 -19.50
CA GLU A 515 -13.08 -14.31 -19.82
C GLU A 515 -13.56 -12.89 -20.21
N VAL A 516 -12.66 -11.90 -20.10
CA VAL A 516 -12.96 -10.50 -20.46
C VAL A 516 -12.38 -10.27 -21.86
N GLU A 517 -13.09 -10.76 -22.90
CA GLU A 517 -12.87 -10.37 -24.28
C GLU A 517 -13.48 -9.02 -24.62
#